data_74d1145b4fbd635b9493cd3ad5c55f81
#
_entry.id   74d1145b4fbd635b9493cd3ad5c55f81
#
_cell.length_a   1.000
_cell.length_b   1.000
_cell.length_c   1.000
_cell.angle_alpha   90.00
_cell.angle_beta   90.00
_cell.angle_gamma   90.00
#
_symmetry.space_group_name_H-M   'P 1'
#
loop_
_entity.id
_entity.type
_entity.pdbx_description
1 polymer ?
#
loop_
_entity_poly.entity_id
_entity_poly.type
_entity_poly.pdbx_seq_one_letter_code
_entity_poly.pdbx_strand_id
1 'polypeptide(L)'
;MKCTVSQENYLKAIYLLQIQKESVRAVDVSNYMALSKPSVSNALKKLRTERLLNVDKEKNLILTDEGLQAAREIFSRHSFFERLLIDAGVDEGQAHEDACSLE
;
A
#
# COMPACT_ATOMS: atom_id res chain seq x y z
N MET A 1 -4.78 -10.59 10.92
CA MET A 1 -3.69 -9.73 11.40
C MET A 1 -4.18 -8.29 11.46
N LYS A 2 -3.87 -7.60 12.53
CA LYS A 2 -4.27 -6.21 12.68
C LYS A 2 -3.13 -5.29 12.28
N CYS A 3 -3.31 -4.54 11.20
CA CYS A 3 -2.38 -3.50 10.79
C CYS A 3 -2.93 -2.14 11.22
N THR A 4 -2.04 -1.23 11.60
CA THR A 4 -2.45 0.15 11.83
C THR A 4 -2.79 0.79 10.49
N VAL A 5 -3.52 1.91 10.51
CA VAL A 5 -3.84 2.65 9.29
C VAL A 5 -2.57 3.03 8.53
N SER A 6 -1.54 3.43 9.28
CA SER A 6 -0.24 3.77 8.69
C SER A 6 0.39 2.58 7.99
N GLN A 7 0.38 1.39 8.64
CA GLN A 7 0.92 0.18 8.04
C GLN A 7 0.15 -0.23 6.78
N GLU A 8 -1.17 -0.10 6.82
CA GLU A 8 -2.00 -0.40 5.65
C GLU A 8 -1.65 0.51 4.48
N ASN A 9 -1.44 1.79 4.73
CA ASN A 9 -1.07 2.74 3.69
C ASN A 9 0.28 2.39 3.07
N TYR A 10 1.25 1.99 3.88
CA TYR A 10 2.56 1.57 3.37
C TYR A 10 2.45 0.28 2.56
N LEU A 11 1.70 -0.70 3.03
CA LEU A 11 1.50 -1.95 2.28
C LEU A 11 0.83 -1.68 0.94
N LYS A 12 -0.17 -0.83 0.93
CA LYS A 12 -0.86 -0.45 -0.31
C LYS A 12 0.09 0.25 -1.28
N ALA A 13 0.90 1.17 -0.78
CA ALA A 13 1.86 1.90 -1.62
C ALA A 13 2.88 0.94 -2.25
N ILE A 14 3.44 0.04 -1.44
CA ILE A 14 4.41 -0.93 -1.93
C ILE A 14 3.79 -1.84 -2.98
N TYR A 15 2.58 -2.32 -2.74
CA TYR A 15 1.88 -3.20 -3.66
C TYR A 15 1.62 -2.50 -5.01
N LEU A 16 1.14 -1.26 -4.97
CA LEU A 16 0.89 -0.49 -6.18
C LEU A 16 2.17 -0.24 -6.98
N LEU A 17 3.25 0.10 -6.27
CA LEU A 17 4.52 0.35 -6.92
C LEU A 17 5.08 -0.92 -7.55
N GLN A 18 4.90 -2.07 -6.92
CA GLN A 18 5.34 -3.35 -7.48
C GLN A 18 4.60 -3.71 -8.76
N ILE A 19 3.37 -3.30 -8.90
CA ILE A 19 2.61 -3.49 -10.14
C ILE A 19 3.20 -2.64 -11.26
N GLN A 20 3.67 -1.45 -10.95
CA GLN A 20 4.17 -0.49 -11.94
C GLN A 20 5.65 -0.65 -12.24
N LYS A 21 6.44 -1.17 -11.30
CA LYS A 21 7.90 -1.26 -11.41
C LYS A 21 8.37 -2.66 -11.05
N GLU A 22 9.44 -3.11 -11.67
CA GLU A 22 10.02 -4.42 -11.36
C GLU A 22 10.64 -4.45 -9.97
N SER A 23 11.23 -3.34 -9.55
CA SER A 23 11.85 -3.25 -8.24
C SER A 23 11.42 -1.96 -7.55
N VAL A 24 11.15 -2.06 -6.25
CA VAL A 24 10.68 -0.95 -5.43
C VAL A 24 11.65 -0.80 -4.26
N ARG A 25 12.11 0.42 -4.03
CA ARG A 25 13.01 0.74 -2.92
C ARG A 25 12.34 1.75 -2.00
N ALA A 26 12.97 1.97 -0.83
CA ALA A 26 12.44 2.93 0.15
C ALA A 26 12.26 4.32 -0.45
N VAL A 27 13.17 4.74 -1.35
CA VAL A 27 13.06 6.05 -2.00
C VAL A 27 11.79 6.16 -2.86
N ASP A 28 11.40 5.06 -3.49
CA ASP A 28 10.18 5.04 -4.29
C ASP A 28 8.94 5.24 -3.42
N VAL A 29 8.92 4.59 -2.26
CA VAL A 29 7.83 4.74 -1.30
C VAL A 29 7.80 6.16 -0.74
N SER A 30 8.97 6.70 -0.41
CA SER A 30 9.09 8.08 0.08
C SER A 30 8.51 9.07 -0.91
N ASN A 31 8.87 8.93 -2.18
CA ASN A 31 8.38 9.83 -3.23
C ASN A 31 6.87 9.65 -3.46
N TYR A 32 6.42 8.41 -3.49
CA TYR A 32 5.02 8.11 -3.74
C TYR A 32 4.10 8.67 -2.64
N MET A 33 4.53 8.52 -1.39
CA MET A 33 3.73 8.95 -0.24
C MET A 33 4.02 10.38 0.20
N ALA A 34 5.01 11.02 -0.40
CA ALA A 34 5.46 12.38 -0.03
C ALA A 34 5.83 12.47 1.46
N LEU A 35 6.55 11.46 1.94
CA LEU A 35 7.00 11.39 3.32
C LEU A 35 8.53 11.43 3.38
N SER A 36 9.05 11.82 4.55
CA SER A 36 10.50 11.87 4.74
C SER A 36 11.11 10.47 4.74
N LYS A 37 12.37 10.38 4.35
CA LYS A 37 13.10 9.10 4.34
C LYS A 37 13.16 8.46 5.72
N PRO A 38 13.44 9.20 6.82
CA PRO A 38 13.43 8.59 8.15
C PRO A 38 12.08 8.00 8.55
N SER A 39 10.99 8.68 8.22
CA SER A 39 9.64 8.17 8.50
C SER A 39 9.38 6.87 7.77
N VAL A 40 9.73 6.83 6.48
CA VAL A 40 9.56 5.62 5.65
C VAL A 40 10.44 4.50 6.20
N SER A 41 11.70 4.79 6.52
CA SER A 41 12.62 3.79 7.06
C SER A 41 12.09 3.15 8.34
N ASN A 42 11.56 3.96 9.25
CA ASN A 42 10.99 3.45 10.50
C ASN A 42 9.78 2.57 10.26
N ALA A 43 8.90 2.98 9.34
CA ALA A 43 7.71 2.20 9.01
C ALA A 43 8.08 0.87 8.36
N LEU A 44 9.07 0.87 7.47
CA LEU A 44 9.53 -0.34 6.82
C LEU A 44 10.16 -1.31 7.81
N LYS A 45 10.88 -0.80 8.82
CA LYS A 45 11.43 -1.64 9.88
C LYS A 45 10.33 -2.35 10.65
N LYS A 46 9.25 -1.65 10.96
CA LYS A 46 8.10 -2.24 11.65
C LYS A 46 7.46 -3.34 10.82
N LEU A 47 7.28 -3.11 9.52
CA LEU A 47 6.73 -4.11 8.62
C LEU A 47 7.62 -5.35 8.56
N ARG A 48 8.94 -5.16 8.55
CA ARG A 48 9.89 -6.27 8.57
C ARG A 48 9.81 -7.06 9.86
N THR A 49 9.70 -6.36 10.99
CA THR A 49 9.57 -7.00 12.30
C THR A 49 8.31 -7.85 12.37
N GLU A 50 7.24 -7.40 11.75
CA GLU A 50 5.98 -8.13 11.71
C GLU A 50 5.92 -9.17 10.60
N ARG A 51 7.03 -9.36 9.88
CA ARG A 51 7.16 -10.36 8.80
C ARG A 51 6.23 -10.13 7.62
N LEU A 52 5.90 -8.86 7.38
CA LEU A 52 5.09 -8.47 6.23
C LEU A 52 5.96 -8.07 5.05
N LEU A 53 7.23 -7.76 5.31
CA LEU A 53 8.14 -7.22 4.31
C LEU A 53 9.54 -7.81 4.48
N ASN A 54 10.18 -8.12 3.34
CA ASN A 54 11.58 -8.47 3.27
C ASN A 54 12.33 -7.44 2.42
N VAL A 55 13.64 -7.36 2.64
CA VAL A 55 14.50 -6.50 1.84
C VAL A 55 15.67 -7.37 1.35
N ASP A 56 15.91 -7.36 0.04
CA ASP A 56 16.99 -8.15 -0.53
C ASP A 56 18.35 -7.42 -0.43
N LYS A 57 19.38 -8.03 -1.02
CA LYS A 57 20.74 -7.47 -0.96
C LYS A 57 20.86 -6.13 -1.65
N GLU A 58 20.03 -5.87 -2.63
CA GLU A 58 20.02 -4.63 -3.39
C GLU A 58 19.06 -3.60 -2.80
N LYS A 59 18.53 -3.89 -1.61
CA LYS A 59 17.57 -3.05 -0.89
C LYS A 59 16.22 -2.93 -1.59
N ASN A 60 15.88 -3.90 -2.43
CA ASN A 60 14.55 -3.97 -3.01
C ASN A 60 13.55 -4.47 -1.98
N LEU A 61 12.40 -3.84 -1.94
CA LEU A 61 11.33 -4.20 -1.01
C LEU A 61 10.53 -5.35 -1.61
N ILE A 62 10.35 -6.40 -0.83
CA ILE A 62 9.64 -7.60 -1.26
C ILE A 62 8.59 -7.93 -0.21
N LEU A 63 7.32 -7.93 -0.60
CA LEU A 63 6.27 -8.33 0.31
C LEU A 63 6.34 -9.84 0.55
N THR A 64 6.21 -10.22 1.81
CA THR A 64 6.09 -11.65 2.16
C THR A 64 4.72 -12.15 1.71
N ASP A 65 4.49 -13.46 1.82
CA ASP A 65 3.17 -14.00 1.52
C ASP A 65 2.10 -13.35 2.40
N GLU A 66 2.41 -13.15 3.69
CA GLU A 66 1.50 -12.50 4.61
C GLU A 66 1.28 -11.02 4.24
N GLY A 67 2.36 -10.33 3.87
CA GLY A 67 2.28 -8.93 3.44
C GLY A 67 1.48 -8.78 2.15
N LEU A 68 1.68 -9.69 1.21
CA LEU A 68 0.94 -9.68 -0.05
C LEU A 68 -0.55 -9.92 0.18
N GLN A 69 -0.87 -10.87 1.06
CA GLN A 69 -2.26 -11.14 1.40
C GLN A 69 -2.92 -9.94 2.07
N ALA A 70 -2.20 -9.30 3.02
CA ALA A 70 -2.71 -8.10 3.68
C ALA A 70 -2.96 -6.98 2.67
N ALA A 71 -2.03 -6.77 1.74
CA ALA A 71 -2.18 -5.75 0.70
C ALA A 71 -3.38 -6.03 -0.21
N ARG A 72 -3.58 -7.29 -0.57
CA ARG A 72 -4.73 -7.69 -1.39
C ARG A 72 -6.05 -7.44 -0.69
N GLU A 73 -6.11 -7.70 0.60
CA GLU A 73 -7.31 -7.43 1.40
C GLU A 73 -7.64 -5.95 1.43
N ILE A 74 -6.61 -5.11 1.60
CA ILE A 74 -6.77 -3.65 1.57
C ILE A 74 -7.32 -3.22 0.21
N PHE A 75 -6.75 -3.75 -0.86
CA PHE A 75 -7.19 -3.46 -2.23
C PHE A 75 -8.61 -3.91 -2.48
N SER A 76 -8.98 -5.07 -1.98
CA SER A 76 -10.33 -5.61 -2.14
C SER A 76 -11.35 -4.68 -1.51
N ARG A 77 -11.06 -4.14 -0.32
CA ARG A 77 -11.94 -3.17 0.34
C ARG A 77 -12.10 -1.91 -0.49
N HIS A 78 -11.00 -1.42 -1.08
CA HIS A 78 -11.04 -0.26 -1.97
C HIS A 78 -11.93 -0.49 -3.18
N SER A 79 -11.74 -1.62 -3.85
CA SER A 79 -12.52 -1.98 -5.02
C SER A 79 -13.99 -2.10 -4.70
N PHE A 80 -14.32 -2.60 -3.53
CA PHE A 80 -15.70 -2.73 -3.08
C PHE A 80 -16.35 -1.35 -2.94
N PHE A 81 -15.64 -0.39 -2.34
CA PHE A 81 -16.14 0.98 -2.20
C PHE A 81 -16.37 1.63 -3.56
N GLU A 82 -15.44 1.46 -4.48
CA GLU A 82 -15.57 2.02 -5.82
C GLU A 82 -16.83 1.49 -6.52
N ARG A 83 -17.09 0.20 -6.41
CA ARG A 83 -18.29 -0.41 -6.98
C ARG A 83 -19.56 0.16 -6.39
N LEU A 84 -19.60 0.32 -5.08
CA LEU A 84 -20.77 0.89 -4.42
C LEU A 84 -21.06 2.30 -4.91
N LEU A 85 -20.03 3.12 -5.06
CA LEU A 85 -20.17 4.49 -5.51
C LEU A 85 -20.64 4.55 -6.97
N ILE A 86 -20.11 3.69 -7.81
CA ILE A 86 -20.49 3.60 -9.22
C ILE A 86 -21.97 3.17 -9.33
N ASP A 87 -22.37 2.15 -8.57
CA ASP A 87 -23.74 1.66 -8.57
C ASP A 87 -24.71 2.72 -8.07
N ALA A 88 -24.27 3.62 -7.24
CA ALA A 88 -25.09 4.75 -6.77
C ALA A 88 -25.17 5.89 -7.78
N GLY A 89 -24.57 5.73 -8.96
CA GLY A 89 -24.64 6.74 -10.00
C GLY A 89 -23.53 7.77 -9.96
N VAL A 90 -22.48 7.51 -9.21
CA VAL A 90 -21.32 8.40 -9.14
C VAL A 90 -20.41 8.13 -10.33
N ASP A 91 -19.84 9.20 -10.90
CA ASP A 91 -18.88 9.08 -11.98
C ASP A 91 -17.67 8.25 -11.54
N GLU A 92 -17.17 7.42 -12.45
CA GLU A 92 -16.09 6.49 -12.16
C GLU A 92 -14.85 7.17 -11.59
N GLY A 93 -14.46 8.30 -12.16
CA GLY A 93 -13.33 9.07 -11.65
C GLY A 93 -13.56 9.60 -10.23
N GLN A 94 -14.77 10.12 -9.99
CA GLN A 94 -15.14 10.58 -8.66
C GLN A 94 -15.23 9.43 -7.66
N ALA A 95 -15.78 8.31 -8.08
CA ALA A 95 -15.87 7.14 -7.21
C ALA A 95 -14.49 6.67 -6.75
N HIS A 96 -13.53 6.65 -7.66
CA HIS A 96 -12.17 6.26 -7.31
C HIS A 96 -11.55 7.25 -6.32
N GLU A 97 -11.71 8.54 -6.56
CA GLU A 97 -11.19 9.57 -5.69
C GLU A 97 -11.84 9.51 -4.30
N ASP A 98 -13.15 9.35 -4.26
CA ASP A 98 -13.90 9.25 -3.01
C ASP A 98 -13.49 8.01 -2.21
N ALA A 99 -13.29 6.89 -2.88
CA ALA A 99 -12.84 5.67 -2.21
C ALA A 99 -11.48 5.85 -1.57
N CYS A 100 -10.58 6.57 -2.23
CA CYS A 100 -9.28 6.89 -1.67
C CYS A 100 -9.38 7.82 -0.46
N SER A 101 -10.31 8.76 -0.51
CA SER A 101 -10.54 9.71 0.59
C SER A 101 -11.08 9.03 1.83
N LEU A 102 -11.85 7.96 1.68
CA LEU A 102 -12.47 7.24 2.78
C LEU A 102 -11.46 6.39 3.56
N GLU A 103 -10.30 6.21 3.04
CA GLU A 103 -9.25 5.55 3.78
C GLU A 103 -8.69 6.47 4.86
#